data_1719abf92c3484a110ea3370b0e318f3
#
_entry.id   1719abf92c3484a110ea3370b0e318f3
#
_cell.length_a   1.000
_cell.length_b   1.000
_cell.length_c   1.000
_cell.angle_alpha   90.00
_cell.angle_beta   90.00
_cell.angle_gamma   90.00
#
_symmetry.space_group_name_H-M   'P 1'
#
loop_
_entity.id
_entity.type
_entity.pdbx_description
1 polymer ?
#
loop_
_entity_poly.entity_id
_entity_poly.type
_entity_poly.pdbx_seq_one_letter_code
_entity_poly.pdbx_strand_id
1 'polypeptide(L)'
;SGAGAPGTVERMASFDVVSEVDRQEVRNAVDQAQREINTRFDFKNTNSSIEQSELTFTLRSVSEDRLTALRQVFEEKLVKRGVSLKGLDYDDVQDATQNTVRQVATLKVGISADNAKEIHKLIKAEGPKGVSSQTQGDTVRVNGKKRDDLQAAIALIKGADLVIPVQFENFRD
;
A
#
# COMPACT_ATOMS: atom_id res chain seq x y z
N SER A 1 -2.64 28.71 -34.95
CA SER A 1 -2.86 28.45 -34.96
C SER A 1 -3.16 27.91 -34.53
N GLY A 2 -3.14 27.92 -34.41
CA GLY A 2 -3.35 27.36 -34.19
C GLY A 2 -4.21 26.97 -33.97
N ALA A 3 -4.25 27.61 -33.88
CA ALA A 3 -4.95 27.31 -33.68
C ALA A 3 -5.46 26.53 -33.60
N GLY A 4 -5.18 26.80 -32.83
CA GLY A 4 -5.91 25.67 -32.72
C GLY A 4 -6.48 25.27 -34.01
N ALA A 5 -5.78 24.58 -34.67
CA ALA A 5 -6.36 23.96 -35.84
C ALA A 5 -7.66 23.31 -35.41
N PRO A 6 -8.69 23.37 -36.22
CA PRO A 6 -9.92 22.68 -35.95
C PRO A 6 -9.65 21.22 -35.61
N GLY A 7 -10.22 20.73 -34.57
CA GLY A 7 -9.98 19.40 -34.09
C GLY A 7 -8.76 19.25 -33.21
N THR A 8 -8.00 20.32 -33.03
CA THR A 8 -6.92 20.31 -32.07
C THR A 8 -7.51 20.33 -30.68
N VAL A 9 -7.39 19.23 -29.98
CA VAL A 9 -7.76 19.15 -28.59
C VAL A 9 -6.55 19.56 -27.79
N GLU A 10 -6.75 20.49 -26.88
CA GLU A 10 -5.69 20.84 -25.96
C GLU A 10 -5.29 19.59 -25.18
N ARG A 11 -4.02 19.22 -25.29
CA ARG A 11 -3.56 18.01 -24.63
C ARG A 11 -3.48 18.22 -23.14
N MET A 12 -4.16 17.36 -22.42
CA MET A 12 -4.08 17.29 -20.97
C MET A 12 -2.98 16.30 -20.63
N ALA A 13 -2.01 16.75 -19.89
CA ALA A 13 -1.07 15.84 -19.25
C ALA A 13 -1.77 15.13 -18.09
N SER A 14 -1.34 13.93 -17.79
CA SER A 14 -1.96 13.14 -16.72
C SER A 14 -1.00 12.17 -16.09
N PHE A 15 -1.36 11.71 -14.91
CA PHE A 15 -0.74 10.55 -14.28
C PHE A 15 -1.78 9.81 -13.46
N ASP A 16 -1.45 8.58 -13.08
CA ASP A 16 -2.32 7.78 -12.24
C ASP A 16 -1.71 7.64 -10.85
N VAL A 17 -2.54 7.79 -9.84
CA VAL A 17 -2.23 7.44 -8.46
C VAL A 17 -2.71 6.02 -8.24
N VAL A 18 -1.82 5.15 -7.81
CA VAL A 18 -2.12 3.75 -7.58
C VAL A 18 -1.66 3.35 -6.18
N SER A 19 -2.20 2.24 -5.67
CA SER A 19 -1.75 1.65 -4.42
C SER A 19 -1.51 0.17 -4.68
N GLU A 20 -0.26 -0.17 -4.90
CA GLU A 20 0.16 -1.51 -5.28
C GLU A 20 1.30 -1.99 -4.39
N VAL A 21 1.54 -3.28 -4.41
CA VAL A 21 2.68 -3.89 -3.72
C VAL A 21 3.42 -4.79 -4.70
N ASP A 22 4.71 -4.93 -4.49
CA ASP A 22 5.51 -5.93 -5.21
C ASP A 22 5.32 -7.27 -4.53
N ARG A 23 4.53 -8.15 -5.17
CA ARG A 23 4.17 -9.45 -4.60
C ARG A 23 5.37 -10.35 -4.38
N GLN A 24 6.41 -10.23 -5.21
CA GLN A 24 7.63 -11.01 -5.03
C GLN A 24 8.36 -10.53 -3.78
N GLU A 25 8.42 -9.23 -3.53
CA GLU A 25 9.05 -8.71 -2.32
C GLU A 25 8.28 -9.08 -1.06
N VAL A 26 6.96 -9.13 -1.14
CA VAL A 26 6.13 -9.64 -0.03
C VAL A 26 6.51 -11.08 0.29
N ARG A 27 6.62 -11.92 -0.73
CA ARG A 27 6.99 -13.33 -0.58
C ARG A 27 8.39 -13.48 0.01
N ASN A 28 9.34 -12.68 -0.47
CA ASN A 28 10.70 -12.66 0.06
C ASN A 28 10.72 -12.27 1.54
N ALA A 29 9.89 -11.30 1.92
CA ALA A 29 9.78 -10.87 3.32
C ALA A 29 9.27 -12.00 4.21
N VAL A 30 8.24 -12.71 3.77
CA VAL A 30 7.68 -13.86 4.52
C VAL A 30 8.73 -14.95 4.66
N ASP A 31 9.45 -15.27 3.59
CA ASP A 31 10.51 -16.29 3.61
C ASP A 31 11.60 -15.91 4.60
N GLN A 32 12.04 -14.65 4.60
CA GLN A 32 13.06 -14.18 5.54
C GLN A 32 12.57 -14.21 6.99
N ALA A 33 11.33 -13.81 7.21
CA ALA A 33 10.74 -13.86 8.54
C ALA A 33 10.65 -15.30 9.04
N GLN A 34 10.22 -16.23 8.19
CA GLN A 34 10.13 -17.64 8.56
C GLN A 34 11.52 -18.23 8.88
N ARG A 35 12.55 -17.86 8.13
CA ARG A 35 13.91 -18.29 8.43
C ARG A 35 14.38 -17.76 9.79
N GLU A 36 14.11 -16.53 10.09
CA GLU A 36 14.53 -15.95 11.36
C GLU A 36 13.83 -16.62 12.53
N ILE A 37 12.52 -16.83 12.47
CA ILE A 37 11.81 -17.50 13.57
C ILE A 37 12.21 -18.96 13.73
N ASN A 38 12.64 -19.61 12.64
CA ASN A 38 13.12 -20.99 12.72
C ASN A 38 14.48 -21.12 13.40
N THR A 39 15.27 -20.04 13.43
CA THR A 39 16.63 -20.06 13.96
C THR A 39 16.80 -19.30 15.27
N ARG A 40 15.89 -18.38 15.59
CA ARG A 40 15.98 -17.60 16.84
C ARG A 40 15.61 -18.45 18.03
N PHE A 41 16.42 -18.35 19.08
CA PHE A 41 16.25 -19.14 20.30
C PHE A 41 14.91 -18.85 20.99
N ASP A 42 14.46 -17.57 20.99
CA ASP A 42 13.24 -17.17 21.64
C ASP A 42 11.95 -17.69 20.97
N PHE A 43 12.09 -18.23 19.74
CA PHE A 43 10.97 -18.88 19.04
C PHE A 43 11.04 -20.40 19.10
N LYS A 44 12.03 -20.95 19.79
CA LYS A 44 12.17 -22.40 19.91
C LYS A 44 11.00 -22.98 20.70
N ASN A 45 10.40 -24.04 20.17
CA ASN A 45 9.25 -24.73 20.79
C ASN A 45 8.01 -23.85 20.97
N THR A 46 7.85 -22.84 20.12
CA THR A 46 6.68 -21.93 20.20
C THR A 46 5.64 -22.21 19.15
N ASN A 47 5.84 -23.20 18.28
CA ASN A 47 4.97 -23.47 17.13
C ASN A 47 4.67 -22.21 16.30
N SER A 48 5.69 -21.36 16.15
CA SER A 48 5.55 -20.12 15.41
C SER A 48 5.60 -20.37 13.92
N SER A 49 4.66 -19.78 13.19
CA SER A 49 4.63 -19.90 11.73
C SER A 49 3.97 -18.70 11.10
N ILE A 50 4.32 -18.45 9.85
CA ILE A 50 3.65 -17.49 8.98
C ILE A 50 3.22 -18.24 7.74
N GLU A 51 1.92 -18.35 7.53
CA GLU A 51 1.35 -18.95 6.32
C GLU A 51 0.83 -17.85 5.43
N GLN A 52 1.19 -17.89 4.16
CA GLN A 52 0.77 -16.87 3.19
C GLN A 52 -0.15 -17.48 2.14
N SER A 53 -1.28 -16.82 1.92
CA SER A 53 -2.16 -17.07 0.78
C SER A 53 -2.41 -15.73 0.10
N GLU A 54 -1.77 -15.49 -1.04
CA GLU A 54 -1.81 -14.22 -1.75
C GLU A 54 -1.32 -13.09 -0.85
N LEU A 55 -2.16 -12.16 -0.49
CA LEU A 55 -1.84 -11.03 0.38
C LEU A 55 -2.50 -11.18 1.76
N THR A 56 -2.80 -12.39 2.15
CA THR A 56 -3.34 -12.73 3.48
C THR A 56 -2.32 -13.61 4.19
N PHE A 57 -2.04 -13.29 5.44
CA PHE A 57 -1.01 -13.94 6.24
C PHE A 57 -1.61 -14.43 7.54
N THR A 58 -1.40 -15.70 7.85
CA THR A 58 -1.83 -16.26 9.13
C THR A 58 -0.59 -16.43 10.01
N LEU A 59 -0.54 -15.67 11.09
CA LEU A 59 0.53 -15.72 12.07
C LEU A 59 0.07 -16.57 13.23
N ARG A 60 0.88 -17.53 13.65
CA ARG A 60 0.54 -18.45 14.74
C ARG A 60 1.71 -18.59 15.68
N SER A 61 1.43 -18.64 16.98
CA SER A 61 2.45 -18.89 18.00
C SER A 61 1.80 -19.46 19.26
N VAL A 62 2.62 -19.78 20.24
CA VAL A 62 2.18 -20.44 21.47
C VAL A 62 1.47 -19.49 22.43
N SER A 63 1.72 -18.19 22.35
CA SER A 63 1.14 -17.19 23.24
C SER A 63 1.02 -15.85 22.54
N GLU A 64 0.24 -14.94 23.11
CA GLU A 64 0.12 -13.59 22.57
C GLU A 64 1.45 -12.84 22.61
N ASP A 65 2.28 -13.06 23.64
CA ASP A 65 3.59 -12.44 23.72
C ASP A 65 4.50 -12.89 22.57
N ARG A 66 4.52 -14.20 22.29
CA ARG A 66 5.31 -14.73 21.18
C ARG A 66 4.72 -14.31 19.84
N LEU A 67 3.41 -14.21 19.76
CA LEU A 67 2.73 -13.71 18.55
C LEU A 67 3.11 -12.27 18.26
N THR A 68 3.19 -11.43 19.30
CA THR A 68 3.64 -10.04 19.16
C THR A 68 5.08 -9.99 18.62
N ALA A 69 5.96 -10.83 19.17
CA ALA A 69 7.34 -10.91 18.67
C ALA A 69 7.39 -11.41 17.23
N LEU A 70 6.56 -12.37 16.87
CA LEU A 70 6.45 -12.88 15.50
C LEU A 70 5.99 -11.78 14.55
N ARG A 71 4.99 -11.01 14.97
CA ARG A 71 4.47 -9.88 14.19
C ARG A 71 5.55 -8.84 13.94
N GLN A 72 6.38 -8.56 14.95
CA GLN A 72 7.51 -7.62 14.81
C GLN A 72 8.51 -8.10 13.75
N VAL A 73 8.85 -9.37 13.75
CA VAL A 73 9.75 -9.94 12.75
C VAL A 73 9.14 -9.80 11.36
N PHE A 74 7.87 -10.16 11.22
CA PHE A 74 7.14 -10.08 9.96
C PHE A 74 7.14 -8.64 9.40
N GLU A 75 6.77 -7.67 10.22
CA GLU A 75 6.72 -6.27 9.81
C GLU A 75 8.10 -5.73 9.46
N GLU A 76 9.12 -6.09 10.24
CA GLU A 76 10.50 -5.68 9.99
C GLU A 76 10.97 -6.15 8.60
N LYS A 77 10.65 -7.39 8.24
CA LYS A 77 11.04 -7.93 6.92
C LYS A 77 10.28 -7.25 5.78
N LEU A 78 8.99 -6.95 5.98
CA LEU A 78 8.22 -6.19 5.01
C LEU A 78 8.86 -4.82 4.75
N VAL A 79 9.15 -4.08 5.82
CA VAL A 79 9.77 -2.75 5.70
C VAL A 79 11.13 -2.85 5.02
N LYS A 80 11.93 -3.82 5.40
CA LYS A 80 13.27 -4.04 4.83
C LYS A 80 13.21 -4.32 3.33
N ARG A 81 12.12 -4.93 2.88
CA ARG A 81 11.88 -5.22 1.45
C ARG A 81 11.14 -4.11 0.73
N GLY A 82 10.95 -2.97 1.37
CA GLY A 82 10.32 -1.82 0.75
C GLY A 82 8.80 -1.87 0.69
N VAL A 83 8.19 -2.78 1.44
CA VAL A 83 6.72 -2.90 1.50
C VAL A 83 6.22 -2.03 2.64
N SER A 84 5.32 -1.10 2.31
CA SER A 84 4.73 -0.19 3.30
C SER A 84 3.80 -0.95 4.24
N LEU A 85 3.84 -0.62 5.52
CA LEU A 85 2.91 -1.18 6.50
C LEU A 85 1.55 -0.47 6.50
N LYS A 86 1.39 0.63 5.77
CA LYS A 86 0.13 1.38 5.73
C LYS A 86 -1.05 0.57 5.23
N GLY A 87 -0.82 -0.37 4.33
CA GLY A 87 -1.86 -1.24 3.81
C GLY A 87 -2.10 -2.50 4.63
N LEU A 88 -1.36 -2.70 5.71
CA LEU A 88 -1.41 -3.92 6.51
C LEU A 88 -2.44 -3.80 7.64
N ASP A 89 -3.47 -4.63 7.59
CA ASP A 89 -4.53 -4.69 8.61
C ASP A 89 -4.49 -6.02 9.33
N TYR A 90 -4.71 -5.98 10.64
CA TYR A 90 -4.77 -7.18 11.47
C TYR A 90 -6.18 -7.40 11.97
N ASP A 91 -6.64 -8.65 11.92
CA ASP A 91 -7.82 -9.08 12.63
C ASP A 91 -7.48 -9.30 14.11
N ASP A 92 -8.49 -9.56 14.91
CA ASP A 92 -8.30 -9.88 16.33
C ASP A 92 -7.54 -11.19 16.48
N VAL A 93 -6.78 -11.30 17.58
CA VAL A 93 -6.12 -12.54 17.95
C VAL A 93 -7.18 -13.56 18.37
N GLN A 94 -7.05 -14.78 17.86
CA GLN A 94 -7.97 -15.89 18.13
C GLN A 94 -7.22 -17.07 18.69
N ASP A 95 -7.89 -17.81 19.57
CA ASP A 95 -7.39 -19.10 20.01
C ASP A 95 -7.39 -20.07 18.82
N ALA A 96 -6.38 -20.92 18.77
CA ALA A 96 -6.21 -21.90 17.72
C ALA A 96 -5.98 -23.29 18.33
N THR A 97 -5.85 -24.29 17.49
CA THR A 97 -5.64 -25.67 17.91
C THR A 97 -4.32 -25.83 18.67
N GLN A 98 -4.22 -26.85 19.51
CA GLN A 98 -3.00 -27.23 20.22
C GLN A 98 -2.46 -26.13 21.13
N ASN A 99 -3.35 -25.38 21.77
CA ASN A 99 -2.99 -24.30 22.70
C ASN A 99 -2.13 -23.21 22.04
N THR A 100 -2.38 -22.95 20.76
CA THR A 100 -1.76 -21.84 20.08
C THR A 100 -2.75 -20.68 19.91
N VAL A 101 -2.23 -19.53 19.54
CA VAL A 101 -3.03 -18.37 19.14
C VAL A 101 -2.66 -18.00 17.72
N ARG A 102 -3.60 -17.40 17.01
CA ARG A 102 -3.38 -16.97 15.64
C ARG A 102 -3.94 -15.58 15.40
N GLN A 103 -3.39 -14.93 14.41
CA GLN A 103 -3.87 -13.63 13.95
C GLN A 103 -3.73 -13.56 12.45
N VAL A 104 -4.76 -13.09 11.77
CA VAL A 104 -4.74 -12.93 10.31
C VAL A 104 -4.42 -11.49 10.00
N ALA A 105 -3.46 -11.29 9.12
CA ALA A 105 -3.10 -9.99 8.55
C ALA A 105 -3.45 -9.98 7.07
N THR A 106 -3.95 -8.86 6.58
CA THR A 106 -4.26 -8.67 5.16
C THR A 106 -3.55 -7.42 4.66
N LEU A 107 -2.84 -7.55 3.55
CA LEU A 107 -2.17 -6.42 2.91
C LEU A 107 -3.09 -5.93 1.79
N LYS A 108 -3.67 -4.75 1.99
CA LYS A 108 -4.63 -4.18 1.05
C LYS A 108 -3.93 -3.50 -0.11
N VAL A 109 -4.49 -3.67 -1.30
CA VAL A 109 -4.03 -3.00 -2.51
C VAL A 109 -5.21 -2.34 -3.20
N GLY A 110 -4.92 -1.37 -4.06
CA GLY A 110 -5.94 -0.58 -4.72
C GLY A 110 -6.41 0.59 -3.87
N ILE A 111 -7.00 1.58 -4.52
CA ILE A 111 -7.54 2.77 -3.85
C ILE A 111 -9.05 2.57 -3.74
N SER A 112 -9.54 2.46 -2.50
CA SER A 112 -10.97 2.34 -2.24
C SER A 112 -11.69 3.64 -2.58
N ALA A 113 -13.02 3.59 -2.68
CA ALA A 113 -13.83 4.79 -2.90
C ALA A 113 -13.59 5.86 -1.84
N ASP A 114 -13.47 5.46 -0.57
CA ASP A 114 -13.21 6.39 0.52
C ASP A 114 -11.83 7.03 0.41
N ASN A 115 -10.81 6.23 0.10
CA ASN A 115 -9.46 6.75 -0.07
C ASN A 115 -9.35 7.64 -1.31
N ALA A 116 -10.08 7.31 -2.38
CA ALA A 116 -10.15 8.17 -3.56
C ALA A 116 -10.77 9.53 -3.23
N LYS A 117 -11.81 9.55 -2.39
CA LYS A 117 -12.42 10.81 -1.93
C LYS A 117 -11.41 11.70 -1.24
N GLU A 118 -10.57 11.13 -0.39
CA GLU A 118 -9.53 11.89 0.31
C GLU A 118 -8.57 12.56 -0.69
N ILE A 119 -8.18 11.82 -1.72
CA ILE A 119 -7.29 12.35 -2.76
C ILE A 119 -7.98 13.46 -3.55
N HIS A 120 -9.24 13.24 -3.95
CA HIS A 120 -10.00 14.27 -4.67
C HIS A 120 -10.17 15.55 -3.86
N LYS A 121 -10.48 15.42 -2.57
CA LYS A 121 -10.61 16.56 -1.67
C LYS A 121 -9.30 17.33 -1.55
N LEU A 122 -8.20 16.61 -1.40
CA LEU A 122 -6.89 17.22 -1.26
C LEU A 122 -6.52 18.04 -2.51
N ILE A 123 -6.74 17.47 -3.68
CA ILE A 123 -6.46 18.15 -4.95
C ILE A 123 -7.36 19.38 -5.12
N LYS A 124 -8.63 19.24 -4.81
CA LYS A 124 -9.59 20.34 -4.96
C LYS A 124 -9.30 21.48 -3.98
N ALA A 125 -8.92 21.16 -2.75
CA ALA A 125 -8.73 22.18 -1.70
C ALA A 125 -7.35 22.83 -1.80
N GLU A 126 -6.31 22.10 -2.13
CA GLU A 126 -4.93 22.57 -2.03
C GLU A 126 -4.11 22.42 -3.31
N GLY A 127 -4.68 21.80 -4.34
CA GLY A 127 -3.98 21.62 -5.60
C GLY A 127 -3.99 22.87 -6.47
N PRO A 128 -3.13 22.92 -7.48
CA PRO A 128 -3.14 24.03 -8.43
C PRO A 128 -4.44 24.13 -9.18
N LYS A 129 -4.81 25.36 -9.57
CA LYS A 129 -5.96 25.58 -10.43
C LYS A 129 -5.73 24.88 -11.76
N GLY A 130 -6.79 24.28 -12.29
CA GLY A 130 -6.72 23.57 -13.57
C GLY A 130 -6.29 22.14 -13.46
N VAL A 131 -5.97 21.68 -12.25
CA VAL A 131 -5.73 20.26 -11.98
C VAL A 131 -7.02 19.63 -11.50
N SER A 132 -7.39 18.52 -12.08
CA SER A 132 -8.59 17.76 -11.70
C SER A 132 -8.23 16.29 -11.50
N SER A 133 -9.09 15.57 -10.84
CA SER A 133 -8.89 14.16 -10.58
C SER A 133 -10.19 13.39 -10.76
N GLN A 134 -10.07 12.13 -11.16
CA GLN A 134 -11.23 11.25 -11.32
C GLN A 134 -10.86 9.84 -10.94
N THR A 135 -11.81 9.12 -10.39
CA THR A 135 -11.65 7.73 -10.03
C THR A 135 -11.73 6.87 -11.28
N GLN A 136 -10.79 5.94 -11.42
CA GLN A 136 -10.78 4.95 -12.50
C GLN A 136 -10.56 3.57 -11.89
N GLY A 137 -11.66 2.85 -11.64
CA GLY A 137 -11.58 1.58 -10.95
C GLY A 137 -10.98 1.76 -9.55
N ASP A 138 -9.84 1.15 -9.30
CA ASP A 138 -9.11 1.23 -8.04
C ASP A 138 -7.91 2.19 -8.11
N THR A 139 -7.89 3.07 -9.09
CA THR A 139 -6.86 4.10 -9.24
C THR A 139 -7.50 5.49 -9.33
N VAL A 140 -6.67 6.52 -9.23
CA VAL A 140 -7.12 7.90 -9.40
C VAL A 140 -6.28 8.55 -10.48
N ARG A 141 -6.94 9.05 -11.52
CA ARG A 141 -6.26 9.78 -12.59
C ARG A 141 -6.28 11.27 -12.29
N VAL A 142 -5.11 11.90 -12.40
CA VAL A 142 -4.94 13.33 -12.19
C VAL A 142 -4.58 13.98 -13.52
N ASN A 143 -5.31 15.00 -13.92
CA ASN A 143 -5.16 15.69 -15.21
C ASN A 143 -4.84 17.15 -14.99
N GLY A 144 -4.05 17.71 -15.89
CA GLY A 144 -3.73 19.13 -15.89
C GLY A 144 -3.16 19.55 -17.22
N LYS A 145 -3.20 20.85 -17.50
CA LYS A 145 -2.68 21.39 -18.75
C LYS A 145 -1.17 21.58 -18.71
N LYS A 146 -0.61 21.81 -17.53
CA LYS A 146 0.79 22.13 -17.35
C LYS A 146 1.49 21.04 -16.56
N ARG A 147 2.66 20.65 -17.05
CA ARG A 147 3.49 19.65 -16.37
C ARG A 147 3.86 20.11 -14.95
N ASP A 148 4.16 21.39 -14.77
CA ASP A 148 4.50 21.94 -13.45
C ASP A 148 3.36 21.77 -12.44
N ASP A 149 2.12 21.93 -12.90
CA ASP A 149 0.95 21.74 -12.06
C ASP A 149 0.80 20.28 -11.63
N LEU A 150 1.12 19.34 -12.53
CA LEU A 150 1.10 17.92 -12.20
C LEU A 150 2.20 17.58 -11.19
N GLN A 151 3.39 18.16 -11.33
CA GLN A 151 4.46 17.97 -10.36
C GLN A 151 4.07 18.52 -8.99
N ALA A 152 3.38 19.65 -8.95
CA ALA A 152 2.88 20.22 -7.70
C ALA A 152 1.83 19.30 -7.06
N ALA A 153 0.95 18.70 -7.88
CA ALA A 153 -0.04 17.74 -7.38
C ALA A 153 0.63 16.49 -6.80
N ILE A 154 1.67 15.98 -7.45
CA ILE A 154 2.45 14.85 -6.94
C ILE A 154 3.05 15.19 -5.57
N ALA A 155 3.69 16.35 -5.47
CA ALA A 155 4.30 16.79 -4.21
C ALA A 155 3.26 16.92 -3.10
N LEU A 156 2.08 17.44 -3.44
CA LEU A 156 0.97 17.58 -2.50
C LEU A 156 0.52 16.22 -1.97
N ILE A 157 0.33 15.25 -2.85
CA ILE A 157 -0.12 13.91 -2.47
C ILE A 157 0.96 13.19 -1.66
N LYS A 158 2.22 13.30 -2.07
CA LYS A 158 3.35 12.71 -1.32
C LYS A 158 3.49 13.28 0.08
N GLY A 159 3.24 14.59 0.23
CA GLY A 159 3.34 15.26 1.52
C GLY A 159 2.15 15.03 2.43
N ALA A 160 1.05 14.50 1.90
CA ALA A 160 -0.12 14.19 2.69
C ALA A 160 0.07 12.89 3.46
N ASP A 161 -0.47 12.83 4.66
CA ASP A 161 -0.42 11.62 5.47
C ASP A 161 -1.62 10.74 5.17
N LEU A 162 -1.62 10.16 3.97
CA LEU A 162 -2.69 9.25 3.56
C LEU A 162 -2.58 7.94 4.32
N VAL A 163 -3.74 7.31 4.55
CA VAL A 163 -3.78 6.04 5.28
C VAL A 163 -3.32 4.84 4.46
N ILE A 164 -3.14 5.03 3.16
CA ILE A 164 -2.66 4.00 2.24
C ILE A 164 -1.34 4.41 1.61
N PRO A 165 -0.49 3.46 1.22
CA PRO A 165 0.68 3.79 0.40
C PRO A 165 0.21 4.13 -1.01
N VAL A 166 0.85 5.09 -1.65
CA VAL A 166 0.54 5.46 -3.02
C VAL A 166 1.80 5.54 -3.87
N GLN A 167 1.64 5.25 -5.15
CA GLN A 167 2.67 5.41 -6.15
C GLN A 167 2.08 6.18 -7.33
N PHE A 168 2.94 6.69 -8.19
CA PHE A 168 2.54 7.51 -9.33
C PHE A 168 3.09 6.84 -10.60
N GLU A 169 2.22 6.61 -11.56
CA GLU A 169 2.60 5.94 -12.80
C GLU A 169 1.76 6.41 -13.97
N ASN A 170 2.00 5.85 -15.15
CA ASN A 170 1.26 6.15 -16.37
C ASN A 170 1.29 7.64 -16.73
N PHE A 171 2.47 8.25 -16.65
CA PHE A 171 2.64 9.65 -17.02
C PHE A 171 2.39 9.81 -18.51
N ARG A 172 1.49 10.75 -18.87
CA ARG A 172 1.15 11.08 -20.25
C ARG A 172 1.23 12.58 -20.44
N ASP A 173 1.71 12.97 -21.60
CA ASP A 173 1.74 14.37 -21.99
C ASP A 173 0.53 14.73 -22.84
#